data_c3b755d51fa88d77c20ca1b5b3b76fa2
#
_entry.id   c3b755d51fa88d77c20ca1b5b3b76fa2
#
_cell.length_a   1.000
_cell.length_b   1.000
_cell.length_c   1.000
_cell.angle_alpha   90.00
_cell.angle_beta   90.00
_cell.angle_gamma   90.00
#
_symmetry.space_group_name_H-M   'P 1'
#
loop_
_entity.id
_entity.type
_entity.pdbx_description
1 polymer ?
#
loop_
_entity_poly.entity_id
_entity_poly.type
_entity_poly.pdbx_seq_one_letter_code
_entity_poly.pdbx_strand_id
1 'polypeptide(L)'
;MISNYVRNTLFNFLSFFLIAFSLYIFIALVSYDSSDPAFFNKTSSLNINNLGGPLGANVSDFLFTIFGQASFLILLIGIVWALQTIFFKDEYNSRIKIIIRFVSSFILLISFCSILEYYFANNSGGYLGKIVFINLSNALGFIGSLVFLVIFLIPASSLSFNFSWLKTVEIFGSILISFFFKAKSFLLTIVNNISSYINTSLTKLKESRSLKVAEKKEADALKSKIVSTETKTVTEDQIKISNKTPEQPDLLNTDEPKITEVEVKEINKEATQ
;
A
#
# COMPACT_ATOMS: atom_id res chain seq x y z
N MET A 1 49.65 -21.62 -7.29
CA MET A 1 48.97 -20.42 -6.71
C MET A 1 48.15 -19.73 -7.81
N ILE A 2 46.84 -19.73 -7.75
CA ILE A 2 46.00 -19.02 -8.73
C ILE A 2 46.22 -17.53 -8.54
N SER A 3 46.59 -16.80 -9.61
CA SER A 3 46.74 -15.34 -9.54
C SER A 3 45.45 -14.67 -9.01
N ASN A 4 45.58 -13.63 -8.20
CA ASN A 4 44.44 -12.86 -7.67
C ASN A 4 43.51 -12.36 -8.81
N TYR A 5 44.09 -12.07 -9.96
CA TYR A 5 43.33 -11.68 -11.16
C TYR A 5 42.40 -12.80 -11.63
N VAL A 6 42.91 -14.02 -11.81
CA VAL A 6 42.12 -15.18 -12.30
C VAL A 6 41.00 -15.50 -11.26
N ARG A 7 41.32 -15.45 -9.99
CA ARG A 7 40.33 -15.67 -8.92
C ARG A 7 39.20 -14.63 -8.98
N ASN A 8 39.52 -13.37 -9.09
CA ASN A 8 38.52 -12.32 -9.16
C ASN A 8 37.65 -12.39 -10.42
N THR A 9 38.26 -12.78 -11.55
CA THR A 9 37.54 -13.00 -12.81
C THR A 9 36.56 -14.18 -12.68
N LEU A 10 36.99 -15.28 -12.06
CA LEU A 10 36.14 -16.44 -11.80
C LEU A 10 34.96 -16.09 -10.89
N PHE A 11 35.18 -15.30 -9.83
CA PHE A 11 34.09 -14.86 -8.95
C PHE A 11 33.08 -13.94 -9.68
N ASN A 12 33.55 -13.03 -10.52
CA ASN A 12 32.67 -12.20 -11.33
C ASN A 12 31.82 -13.03 -12.30
N PHE A 13 32.44 -13.99 -12.97
CA PHE A 13 31.76 -14.89 -13.88
C PHE A 13 30.71 -15.74 -13.17
N LEU A 14 31.08 -16.30 -12.00
CA LEU A 14 30.15 -17.08 -11.17
C LEU A 14 28.98 -16.24 -10.69
N SER A 15 29.22 -14.98 -10.28
CA SER A 15 28.16 -14.07 -9.84
C SER A 15 27.20 -13.73 -10.97
N PHE A 16 27.72 -13.47 -12.17
CA PHE A 16 26.89 -13.22 -13.36
C PHE A 16 26.05 -14.45 -13.72
N PHE A 17 26.66 -15.63 -13.65
CA PHE A 17 25.95 -16.89 -13.87
C PHE A 17 24.84 -17.11 -12.84
N LEU A 18 25.10 -16.81 -11.55
CA LEU A 18 24.08 -16.92 -10.50
C LEU A 18 22.90 -15.97 -10.72
N ILE A 19 23.14 -14.75 -11.20
CA ILE A 19 22.06 -13.79 -11.53
C ILE A 19 21.23 -14.33 -12.70
N ALA A 20 21.89 -14.76 -13.77
CA ALA A 20 21.19 -15.30 -14.95
C ALA A 20 20.38 -16.56 -14.60
N PHE A 21 20.96 -17.45 -13.79
CA PHE A 21 20.30 -18.66 -13.31
C PHE A 21 19.10 -18.33 -12.39
N SER A 22 19.27 -17.37 -11.49
CA SER A 22 18.16 -16.92 -10.63
C SER A 22 17.03 -16.32 -11.46
N LEU A 23 17.34 -15.53 -12.49
CA LEU A 23 16.34 -14.97 -13.41
C LEU A 23 15.60 -16.07 -14.17
N TYR A 24 16.32 -17.09 -14.64
CA TYR A 24 15.71 -18.25 -15.30
C TYR A 24 14.74 -18.99 -14.37
N ILE A 25 15.16 -19.28 -13.13
CA ILE A 25 14.29 -19.90 -12.12
C ILE A 25 13.07 -19.01 -11.82
N PHE A 26 13.25 -17.69 -11.76
CA PHE A 26 12.15 -16.76 -11.56
C PHE A 26 11.09 -16.91 -12.67
N ILE A 27 11.51 -16.89 -13.91
CA ILE A 27 10.60 -17.08 -15.07
C ILE A 27 9.89 -18.43 -14.97
N ALA A 28 10.63 -19.50 -14.64
CA ALA A 28 10.06 -20.83 -14.48
C ALA A 28 9.01 -20.91 -13.36
N LEU A 29 9.27 -20.29 -12.19
CA LEU A 29 8.34 -20.28 -11.07
C LEU A 29 7.11 -19.42 -11.32
N VAL A 30 7.27 -18.25 -11.93
CA VAL A 30 6.13 -17.34 -12.22
C VAL A 30 5.21 -17.94 -13.29
N SER A 31 5.75 -18.70 -14.22
CA SER A 31 5.00 -19.39 -15.28
C SER A 31 4.68 -20.86 -14.96
N TYR A 32 4.75 -21.24 -13.69
CA TYR A 32 4.40 -22.60 -13.27
C TYR A 32 2.92 -22.90 -13.56
N ASP A 33 2.69 -24.03 -14.20
CA ASP A 33 1.36 -24.57 -14.47
C ASP A 33 1.32 -26.04 -14.03
N SER A 34 0.36 -26.35 -13.16
CA SER A 34 0.16 -27.74 -12.68
C SER A 34 -0.33 -28.70 -13.76
N SER A 35 -0.74 -28.21 -14.94
CA SER A 35 -1.11 -29.03 -16.09
C SER A 35 0.09 -29.47 -16.94
N ASP A 36 1.25 -28.85 -16.75
CA ASP A 36 2.46 -29.23 -17.48
C ASP A 36 2.99 -30.59 -17.05
N PRO A 37 3.43 -31.44 -18.00
CA PRO A 37 4.12 -32.68 -17.67
C PRO A 37 5.48 -32.38 -17.03
N ALA A 38 5.66 -32.82 -15.79
CA ALA A 38 6.84 -32.53 -15.01
C ALA A 38 7.23 -33.71 -14.12
N PHE A 39 8.29 -33.56 -13.32
CA PHE A 39 8.90 -34.65 -12.55
C PHE A 39 7.93 -35.29 -11.55
N PHE A 40 7.20 -34.48 -10.78
CA PHE A 40 6.18 -34.96 -9.83
C PHE A 40 4.77 -34.96 -10.43
N ASN A 41 4.54 -34.22 -11.51
CA ASN A 41 3.25 -34.09 -12.15
C ASN A 41 3.23 -34.80 -13.50
N LYS A 42 2.67 -36.04 -13.50
CA LYS A 42 2.55 -36.86 -14.71
C LYS A 42 1.22 -36.59 -15.40
N THR A 43 1.17 -35.56 -16.23
CA THR A 43 0.00 -35.20 -17.02
C THR A 43 0.12 -35.73 -18.43
N SER A 44 -1.01 -36.04 -19.08
CA SER A 44 -1.06 -36.48 -20.46
C SER A 44 -1.02 -35.33 -21.49
N SER A 45 -0.85 -34.08 -21.04
CA SER A 45 -0.78 -32.93 -21.90
C SER A 45 0.52 -32.97 -22.72
N LEU A 46 0.40 -32.74 -24.05
CA LEU A 46 1.56 -32.64 -24.95
C LEU A 46 2.13 -31.21 -24.98
N ASN A 47 1.37 -30.23 -24.54
CA ASN A 47 1.76 -28.82 -24.57
C ASN A 47 2.32 -28.41 -23.20
N ILE A 48 3.39 -27.63 -23.23
CA ILE A 48 4.06 -27.07 -22.07
C ILE A 48 3.79 -25.57 -22.07
N ASN A 49 3.12 -25.08 -21.02
CA ASN A 49 2.76 -23.67 -20.83
C ASN A 49 3.86 -22.88 -20.13
N ASN A 50 4.78 -23.55 -19.42
CA ASN A 50 5.86 -22.90 -18.72
C ASN A 50 6.79 -22.15 -19.67
N LEU A 51 7.05 -20.85 -19.41
CA LEU A 51 7.92 -19.99 -20.24
C LEU A 51 9.38 -20.45 -20.25
N GLY A 52 9.82 -21.21 -19.26
CA GLY A 52 11.14 -21.86 -19.22
C GLY A 52 11.20 -23.16 -20.01
N GLY A 53 10.11 -23.51 -20.73
CA GLY A 53 9.99 -24.75 -21.50
C GLY A 53 9.98 -26.01 -20.63
N PRO A 54 10.30 -27.21 -21.20
CA PRO A 54 10.28 -28.46 -20.42
C PRO A 54 11.19 -28.45 -19.18
N LEU A 55 12.32 -27.80 -19.30
CA LEU A 55 13.27 -27.67 -18.18
C LEU A 55 12.70 -26.76 -17.09
N GLY A 56 12.05 -25.64 -17.47
CA GLY A 56 11.38 -24.74 -16.55
C GLY A 56 10.23 -25.43 -15.82
N ALA A 57 9.38 -26.19 -16.54
CA ALA A 57 8.30 -26.96 -15.94
C ALA A 57 8.83 -27.97 -14.90
N ASN A 58 9.88 -28.72 -15.21
CA ASN A 58 10.48 -29.68 -14.27
C ASN A 58 11.12 -28.99 -13.05
N VAL A 59 11.83 -27.88 -13.24
CA VAL A 59 12.47 -27.14 -12.15
C VAL A 59 11.43 -26.49 -11.24
N SER A 60 10.41 -25.86 -11.81
CA SER A 60 9.36 -25.23 -11.02
C SER A 60 8.51 -26.25 -10.26
N ASP A 61 8.15 -27.38 -10.89
CA ASP A 61 7.44 -28.48 -10.24
C ASP A 61 8.24 -29.06 -9.07
N PHE A 62 9.53 -29.31 -9.26
CA PHE A 62 10.43 -29.78 -8.20
C PHE A 62 10.49 -28.78 -7.04
N LEU A 63 10.70 -27.51 -7.34
CA LEU A 63 10.84 -26.48 -6.33
C LEU A 63 9.52 -26.24 -5.57
N PHE A 64 8.39 -26.14 -6.24
CA PHE A 64 7.09 -25.97 -5.59
C PHE A 64 6.68 -27.20 -4.78
N THR A 65 6.94 -28.41 -5.27
CA THR A 65 6.63 -29.63 -4.52
C THR A 65 7.43 -29.73 -3.22
N ILE A 66 8.74 -29.41 -3.26
CA ILE A 66 9.61 -29.56 -2.10
C ILE A 66 9.51 -28.36 -1.14
N PHE A 67 9.57 -27.14 -1.67
CA PHE A 67 9.69 -25.90 -0.87
C PHE A 67 8.42 -25.07 -0.86
N GLY A 68 7.44 -25.40 -1.70
CA GLY A 68 6.22 -24.60 -1.83
C GLY A 68 6.52 -23.17 -2.28
N GLN A 69 5.81 -22.19 -1.71
CA GLN A 69 6.02 -20.77 -1.98
C GLN A 69 7.41 -20.26 -1.53
N ALA A 70 8.07 -20.97 -0.59
CA ALA A 70 9.43 -20.63 -0.20
C ALA A 70 10.46 -20.79 -1.32
N SER A 71 10.10 -21.41 -2.46
CA SER A 71 10.93 -21.49 -3.67
C SER A 71 11.41 -20.10 -4.13
N PHE A 72 10.61 -19.07 -3.96
CA PHE A 72 11.02 -17.70 -4.27
C PHE A 72 12.15 -17.17 -3.36
N LEU A 73 12.31 -17.71 -2.14
CA LEU A 73 13.42 -17.36 -1.27
C LEU A 73 14.77 -17.84 -1.83
N ILE A 74 14.78 -18.95 -2.58
CA ILE A 74 16.00 -19.47 -3.25
C ILE A 74 16.52 -18.44 -4.25
N LEU A 75 15.62 -17.78 -4.99
CA LEU A 75 15.99 -16.70 -5.92
C LEU A 75 16.61 -15.52 -5.19
N LEU A 76 15.98 -15.10 -4.11
CA LEU A 76 16.47 -13.99 -3.29
C LEU A 76 17.87 -14.28 -2.77
N ILE A 77 18.09 -15.49 -2.23
CA ILE A 77 19.40 -15.93 -1.77
C ILE A 77 20.43 -15.87 -2.89
N GLY A 78 20.09 -16.42 -4.08
CA GLY A 78 20.99 -16.42 -5.25
C GLY A 78 21.37 -15.02 -5.71
N ILE A 79 20.39 -14.12 -5.83
CA ILE A 79 20.62 -12.73 -6.25
C ILE A 79 21.47 -11.98 -5.22
N VAL A 80 21.12 -12.07 -3.93
CA VAL A 80 21.86 -11.38 -2.86
C VAL A 80 23.31 -11.88 -2.79
N TRP A 81 23.53 -13.17 -2.93
CA TRP A 81 24.88 -13.73 -2.94
C TRP A 81 25.70 -13.26 -4.15
N ALA A 82 25.07 -13.21 -5.33
CA ALA A 82 25.73 -12.71 -6.54
C ALA A 82 26.12 -11.24 -6.38
N LEU A 83 25.20 -10.40 -5.92
CA LEU A 83 25.46 -8.97 -5.68
C LEU A 83 26.55 -8.77 -4.64
N GLN A 84 26.52 -9.49 -3.53
CA GLN A 84 27.54 -9.37 -2.51
C GLN A 84 28.91 -9.80 -3.01
N THR A 85 29.00 -10.85 -3.82
CA THR A 85 30.27 -11.28 -4.41
C THR A 85 30.83 -10.23 -5.37
N ILE A 86 29.98 -9.46 -6.07
CA ILE A 86 30.40 -8.37 -6.94
C ILE A 86 30.90 -7.16 -6.13
N PHE A 87 30.14 -6.76 -5.11
CA PHE A 87 30.38 -5.51 -4.39
C PHE A 87 31.35 -5.63 -3.21
N PHE A 88 31.44 -6.82 -2.58
CA PHE A 88 32.20 -7.02 -1.33
C PHE A 88 33.25 -8.17 -1.47
N LYS A 89 34.03 -8.13 -2.52
CA LYS A 89 35.01 -9.20 -2.89
C LYS A 89 35.96 -9.63 -1.77
N ASP A 90 36.42 -8.70 -0.94
CA ASP A 90 37.43 -8.98 0.07
C ASP A 90 36.89 -9.76 1.28
N GLU A 91 35.62 -9.66 1.55
CA GLU A 91 34.95 -10.38 2.65
C GLU A 91 34.77 -11.87 2.35
N TYR A 92 34.77 -12.28 1.07
CA TYR A 92 34.48 -13.66 0.60
C TYR A 92 35.73 -14.55 0.45
N ASN A 93 36.87 -14.11 0.92
CA ASN A 93 38.12 -14.84 0.72
C ASN A 93 38.31 -16.02 1.68
N SER A 94 37.45 -16.21 2.67
CA SER A 94 37.53 -17.30 3.65
C SER A 94 36.56 -18.44 3.30
N ARG A 95 37.09 -19.65 3.11
CA ARG A 95 36.30 -20.87 2.89
C ARG A 95 35.26 -21.11 4.00
N ILE A 96 35.62 -20.79 5.23
CA ILE A 96 34.73 -20.94 6.39
C ILE A 96 33.50 -20.05 6.27
N LYS A 97 33.67 -18.79 5.86
CA LYS A 97 32.53 -17.87 5.66
C LYS A 97 31.56 -18.40 4.59
N ILE A 98 32.06 -18.95 3.50
CA ILE A 98 31.24 -19.54 2.43
C ILE A 98 30.42 -20.72 2.99
N ILE A 99 31.07 -21.63 3.73
CA ILE A 99 30.39 -22.79 4.33
C ILE A 99 29.29 -22.33 5.31
N ILE A 100 29.60 -21.39 6.21
CA ILE A 100 28.63 -20.83 7.15
C ILE A 100 27.41 -20.26 6.42
N ARG A 101 27.62 -19.55 5.32
CA ARG A 101 26.52 -19.00 4.51
C ARG A 101 25.65 -20.08 3.89
N PHE A 102 26.26 -21.13 3.32
CA PHE A 102 25.51 -22.26 2.77
C PHE A 102 24.65 -22.92 3.84
N VAL A 103 25.24 -23.25 4.99
CA VAL A 103 24.52 -23.87 6.10
C VAL A 103 23.40 -22.96 6.62
N SER A 104 23.69 -21.66 6.78
CA SER A 104 22.71 -20.70 7.25
C SER A 104 21.58 -20.51 6.25
N SER A 105 21.85 -20.49 4.94
CA SER A 105 20.81 -20.40 3.92
C SER A 105 19.92 -21.63 3.89
N PHE A 106 20.47 -22.80 4.16
CA PHE A 106 19.69 -24.03 4.26
C PHE A 106 18.80 -24.03 5.49
N ILE A 107 19.31 -23.61 6.65
CA ILE A 107 18.50 -23.43 7.88
C ILE A 107 17.42 -22.38 7.68
N LEU A 108 17.75 -21.26 7.03
CA LEU A 108 16.81 -20.21 6.69
C LEU A 108 15.66 -20.74 5.83
N LEU A 109 15.99 -21.51 4.79
CA LEU A 109 15.00 -22.07 3.87
C LEU A 109 14.06 -23.04 4.58
N ILE A 110 14.61 -23.97 5.40
CA ILE A 110 13.82 -24.93 6.20
C ILE A 110 12.88 -24.20 7.16
N SER A 111 13.42 -23.23 7.92
CA SER A 111 12.61 -22.46 8.87
C SER A 111 11.51 -21.66 8.18
N PHE A 112 11.82 -21.07 7.04
CA PHE A 112 10.84 -20.29 6.26
C PHE A 112 9.74 -21.19 5.65
N CYS A 113 10.09 -22.33 5.06
CA CYS A 113 9.12 -23.33 4.60
C CYS A 113 8.17 -23.75 5.72
N SER A 114 8.71 -24.05 6.90
CA SER A 114 7.92 -24.51 8.04
C SER A 114 6.99 -23.43 8.59
N ILE A 115 7.43 -22.17 8.58
CA ILE A 115 6.59 -21.01 8.96
C ILE A 115 5.48 -20.78 7.94
N LEU A 116 5.75 -20.91 6.65
CA LEU A 116 4.70 -20.79 5.61
C LEU A 116 3.62 -21.86 5.79
N GLU A 117 4.02 -23.10 6.08
CA GLU A 117 3.06 -24.18 6.35
C GLU A 117 2.24 -23.92 7.61
N TYR A 118 2.88 -23.33 8.65
CA TYR A 118 2.20 -22.93 9.88
C TYR A 118 1.07 -21.93 9.65
N TYR A 119 1.31 -20.88 8.84
CA TYR A 119 0.36 -19.79 8.65
C TYR A 119 -0.67 -20.04 7.54
N PHE A 120 -0.26 -20.63 6.43
CA PHE A 120 -1.10 -20.74 5.24
C PHE A 120 -1.65 -22.14 4.99
N ALA A 121 -1.10 -23.17 5.67
CA ALA A 121 -1.47 -24.57 5.44
C ALA A 121 -1.45 -24.96 3.93
N ASN A 122 -2.20 -25.98 3.55
CA ASN A 122 -2.40 -26.35 2.15
C ASN A 122 -1.11 -26.54 1.33
N ASN A 123 -0.06 -27.06 1.95
CA ASN A 123 1.23 -27.32 1.32
C ASN A 123 1.99 -26.06 0.87
N SER A 124 1.70 -24.91 1.51
CA SER A 124 2.37 -23.64 1.18
C SER A 124 3.88 -23.66 1.47
N GLY A 125 4.30 -24.43 2.47
CA GLY A 125 5.72 -24.70 2.78
C GLY A 125 6.32 -25.85 2.00
N GLY A 126 5.57 -26.47 1.10
CA GLY A 126 5.95 -27.68 0.39
C GLY A 126 6.10 -28.89 1.29
N TYR A 127 6.58 -30.00 0.70
CA TYR A 127 6.78 -31.24 1.43
C TYR A 127 7.76 -31.09 2.62
N LEU A 128 8.82 -30.29 2.41
CA LEU A 128 9.83 -30.06 3.45
C LEU A 128 9.26 -29.26 4.64
N GLY A 129 8.56 -28.17 4.37
CA GLY A 129 7.91 -27.37 5.41
C GLY A 129 6.89 -28.17 6.20
N LYS A 130 6.08 -28.98 5.54
CA LYS A 130 5.08 -29.83 6.15
C LYS A 130 5.70 -30.88 7.08
N ILE A 131 6.74 -31.60 6.62
CA ILE A 131 7.43 -32.60 7.48
C ILE A 131 8.01 -31.95 8.72
N VAL A 132 8.78 -30.86 8.55
CA VAL A 132 9.45 -30.19 9.65
C VAL A 132 8.42 -29.62 10.63
N PHE A 133 7.37 -28.97 10.13
CA PHE A 133 6.32 -28.40 10.96
C PHE A 133 5.58 -29.47 11.78
N ILE A 134 5.14 -30.58 11.15
CA ILE A 134 4.43 -31.65 11.85
C ILE A 134 5.29 -32.26 12.95
N ASN A 135 6.55 -32.62 12.64
CA ASN A 135 7.44 -33.22 13.64
C ASN A 135 7.74 -32.26 14.79
N LEU A 136 7.97 -30.99 14.48
CA LEU A 136 8.28 -29.99 15.48
C LEU A 136 7.06 -29.66 16.36
N SER A 137 5.87 -29.57 15.76
CA SER A 137 4.62 -29.34 16.51
C SER A 137 4.25 -30.52 17.40
N ASN A 138 4.54 -31.74 16.98
CA ASN A 138 4.37 -32.93 17.83
C ASN A 138 5.32 -32.94 19.02
N ALA A 139 6.52 -32.42 18.84
CA ALA A 139 7.56 -32.40 19.91
C ALA A 139 7.38 -31.22 20.88
N LEU A 140 7.09 -30.02 20.38
CA LEU A 140 7.12 -28.76 21.15
C LEU A 140 5.72 -28.12 21.27
N GLY A 141 4.71 -28.70 20.68
CA GLY A 141 3.39 -28.10 20.52
C GLY A 141 3.39 -26.98 19.47
N PHE A 142 2.19 -26.51 19.15
CA PHE A 142 1.97 -25.53 18.06
C PHE A 142 2.72 -24.20 18.28
N ILE A 143 2.60 -23.60 19.47
CA ILE A 143 3.28 -22.33 19.80
C ILE A 143 4.77 -22.53 19.98
N GLY A 144 5.20 -23.61 20.64
CA GLY A 144 6.60 -23.93 20.85
C GLY A 144 7.37 -24.12 19.54
N SER A 145 6.75 -24.75 18.53
CA SER A 145 7.34 -24.92 17.21
C SER A 145 7.55 -23.58 16.51
N LEU A 146 6.61 -22.64 16.61
CA LEU A 146 6.76 -21.31 16.02
C LEU A 146 7.93 -20.54 16.65
N VAL A 147 7.98 -20.52 17.99
CA VAL A 147 9.08 -19.85 18.72
C VAL A 147 10.42 -20.44 18.30
N PHE A 148 10.52 -21.77 18.25
CA PHE A 148 11.73 -22.47 17.82
C PHE A 148 12.14 -22.08 16.40
N LEU A 149 11.22 -22.09 15.43
CA LEU A 149 11.48 -21.71 14.05
C LEU A 149 11.96 -20.26 13.92
N VAL A 150 11.38 -19.33 14.66
CA VAL A 150 11.78 -17.91 14.65
C VAL A 150 13.18 -17.72 15.25
N ILE A 151 13.51 -18.46 16.34
CA ILE A 151 14.84 -18.43 16.95
C ILE A 151 15.94 -18.85 15.95
N PHE A 152 15.66 -19.79 15.06
CA PHE A 152 16.61 -20.22 14.03
C PHE A 152 16.57 -19.32 12.79
N LEU A 153 15.41 -18.80 12.40
CA LEU A 153 15.23 -17.96 11.23
C LEU A 153 16.01 -16.64 11.34
N ILE A 154 15.97 -15.98 12.51
CA ILE A 154 16.63 -14.68 12.71
C ILE A 154 18.15 -14.76 12.50
N PRO A 155 18.92 -15.59 13.22
CA PRO A 155 20.35 -15.68 13.00
C PRO A 155 20.71 -16.28 11.64
N ALA A 156 19.92 -17.24 11.13
CA ALA A 156 20.15 -17.82 9.82
C ALA A 156 20.04 -16.78 8.71
N SER A 157 19.06 -15.89 8.78
CA SER A 157 18.92 -14.79 7.80
C SER A 157 20.08 -13.79 7.90
N SER A 158 20.52 -13.45 9.12
CA SER A 158 21.66 -12.57 9.33
C SER A 158 22.95 -13.13 8.71
N LEU A 159 23.22 -14.41 8.95
CA LEU A 159 24.42 -15.09 8.44
C LEU A 159 24.35 -15.36 6.93
N SER A 160 23.16 -15.70 6.41
CA SER A 160 22.96 -15.96 4.99
C SER A 160 23.15 -14.70 4.14
N PHE A 161 22.56 -13.59 4.58
CA PHE A 161 22.60 -12.31 3.84
C PHE A 161 23.69 -11.36 4.29
N ASN A 162 24.48 -11.72 5.31
CA ASN A 162 25.55 -10.91 5.89
C ASN A 162 25.06 -9.50 6.29
N PHE A 163 23.89 -9.42 6.95
CA PHE A 163 23.37 -8.17 7.49
C PHE A 163 23.15 -8.25 8.99
N SER A 164 23.17 -7.11 9.66
CA SER A 164 22.91 -7.03 11.11
C SER A 164 21.45 -6.62 11.35
N TRP A 165 20.70 -7.49 12.04
CA TRP A 165 19.32 -7.18 12.45
C TRP A 165 19.23 -5.91 13.29
N LEU A 166 20.22 -5.63 14.14
CA LEU A 166 20.25 -4.42 14.96
C LEU A 166 20.32 -3.16 14.07
N LYS A 167 21.22 -3.14 13.07
CA LYS A 167 21.28 -2.04 12.10
C LYS A 167 20.01 -1.92 11.26
N THR A 168 19.42 -3.04 10.89
CA THR A 168 18.17 -3.06 10.11
C THR A 168 17.02 -2.47 10.91
N VAL A 169 16.87 -2.83 12.18
CA VAL A 169 15.86 -2.26 13.08
C VAL A 169 16.10 -0.77 13.30
N GLU A 170 17.35 -0.34 13.47
CA GLU A 170 17.73 1.08 13.59
C GLU A 170 17.36 1.88 12.33
N ILE A 171 17.72 1.37 11.15
CA ILE A 171 17.38 2.01 9.87
C ILE A 171 15.85 2.07 9.69
N PHE A 172 15.16 0.96 9.95
CA PHE A 172 13.70 0.92 9.85
C PHE A 172 13.03 1.88 10.83
N GLY A 173 13.52 1.93 12.07
CA GLY A 173 13.07 2.88 13.09
C GLY A 173 13.26 4.33 12.65
N SER A 174 14.44 4.66 12.09
CA SER A 174 14.73 6.02 11.62
C SER A 174 13.86 6.42 10.42
N ILE A 175 13.58 5.48 9.49
CA ILE A 175 12.67 5.70 8.37
C ILE A 175 11.25 5.95 8.88
N LEU A 176 10.79 5.14 9.82
CA LEU A 176 9.45 5.26 10.41
C LEU A 176 9.27 6.61 11.10
N ILE A 177 10.24 6.99 11.93
CA ILE A 177 10.26 8.28 12.62
C ILE A 177 10.25 9.44 11.60
N SER A 178 11.09 9.36 10.57
CA SER A 178 11.15 10.38 9.51
C SER A 178 9.84 10.48 8.74
N PHE A 179 9.18 9.35 8.49
CA PHE A 179 7.87 9.31 7.85
C PHE A 179 6.80 10.00 8.71
N PHE A 180 6.76 9.71 10.03
CA PHE A 180 5.82 10.36 10.95
C PHE A 180 6.05 11.87 11.04
N PHE A 181 7.30 12.31 11.08
CA PHE A 181 7.61 13.75 11.08
C PHE A 181 7.18 14.43 9.77
N LYS A 182 7.43 13.81 8.63
CA LYS A 182 6.98 14.33 7.32
C LYS A 182 5.45 14.35 7.22
N ALA A 183 4.78 13.29 7.67
CA ALA A 183 3.31 13.22 7.69
C ALA A 183 2.72 14.31 8.58
N LYS A 184 3.28 14.53 9.79
CA LYS A 184 2.87 15.62 10.69
C LYS A 184 3.06 16.99 10.04
N SER A 185 4.22 17.25 9.44
CA SER A 185 4.50 18.50 8.74
C SER A 185 3.54 18.74 7.58
N PHE A 186 3.24 17.71 6.80
CA PHE A 186 2.27 17.78 5.70
C PHE A 186 0.85 18.12 6.20
N LEU A 187 0.40 17.46 7.28
CA LEU A 187 -0.90 17.76 7.90
C LEU A 187 -0.96 19.20 8.42
N LEU A 188 0.09 19.68 9.08
CA LEU A 188 0.16 21.06 9.55
C LEU A 188 0.10 22.06 8.40
N THR A 189 0.76 21.77 7.29
CA THR A 189 0.71 22.61 6.08
C THR A 189 -0.70 22.67 5.50
N ILE A 190 -1.40 21.55 5.44
CA ILE A 190 -2.81 21.51 5.00
C ILE A 190 -3.69 22.35 5.93
N VAL A 191 -3.58 22.16 7.25
CA VAL A 191 -4.36 22.91 8.23
C VAL A 191 -4.09 24.42 8.12
N ASN A 192 -2.85 24.83 7.98
CA ASN A 192 -2.47 26.23 7.81
C ASN A 192 -3.01 26.82 6.50
N ASN A 193 -2.97 26.07 5.40
CA ASN A 193 -3.52 26.49 4.11
C ASN A 193 -5.05 26.65 4.17
N ILE A 194 -5.74 25.71 4.82
CA ILE A 194 -7.20 25.80 5.02
C ILE A 194 -7.54 27.00 5.92
N SER A 195 -6.80 27.21 7.01
CA SER A 195 -6.98 28.33 7.92
C SER A 195 -6.77 29.68 7.20
N SER A 196 -5.73 29.80 6.38
CA SER A 196 -5.48 31.00 5.60
C SER A 196 -6.59 31.27 4.57
N TYR A 197 -7.08 30.23 3.91
CA TYR A 197 -8.20 30.34 2.95
C TYR A 197 -9.50 30.80 3.63
N ILE A 198 -9.81 30.23 4.81
CA ILE A 198 -10.98 30.64 5.61
C ILE A 198 -10.84 32.10 6.07
N ASN A 199 -9.68 32.51 6.57
CA ASN A 199 -9.45 33.88 7.02
C ASN A 199 -9.58 34.87 5.87
N THR A 200 -9.04 34.56 4.69
CA THR A 200 -9.16 35.39 3.48
C THR A 200 -10.61 35.51 3.02
N SER A 201 -11.37 34.43 3.10
CA SER A 201 -12.80 34.44 2.76
C SER A 201 -13.63 35.24 3.77
N LEU A 202 -13.31 35.14 5.03
CA LEU A 202 -13.97 35.92 6.10
C LEU A 202 -13.67 37.42 5.99
N THR A 203 -12.42 37.81 5.64
CA THR A 203 -12.08 39.23 5.43
C THR A 203 -12.82 39.81 4.23
N LYS A 204 -12.89 39.09 3.12
CA LYS A 204 -13.69 39.49 1.92
C LYS A 204 -15.17 39.66 2.26
N LEU A 205 -15.74 38.76 3.06
CA LEU A 205 -17.14 38.87 3.50
C LEU A 205 -17.38 40.06 4.43
N LYS A 206 -16.44 40.38 5.33
CA LYS A 206 -16.53 41.56 6.19
C LYS A 206 -16.43 42.84 5.37
N GLU A 207 -15.53 42.90 4.41
CA GLU A 207 -15.34 44.04 3.52
C GLU A 207 -16.58 44.29 2.63
N SER A 208 -17.17 43.25 2.05
CA SER A 208 -18.38 43.38 1.27
C SER A 208 -19.60 43.78 2.12
N ARG A 209 -19.66 43.36 3.41
CA ARG A 209 -20.70 43.82 4.34
C ARG A 209 -20.52 45.28 4.71
N SER A 210 -19.29 45.73 4.97
CA SER A 210 -19.01 47.14 5.30
C SER A 210 -19.35 48.07 4.14
N LEU A 211 -19.04 47.65 2.88
CA LEU A 211 -19.40 48.40 1.67
C LEU A 211 -20.94 48.54 1.53
N LYS A 212 -21.69 47.45 1.70
CA LYS A 212 -23.15 47.49 1.66
C LYS A 212 -23.77 48.34 2.74
N VAL A 213 -23.19 48.39 3.94
CA VAL A 213 -23.65 49.24 5.02
C VAL A 213 -23.33 50.71 4.75
N ALA A 214 -22.19 51.02 4.14
CA ALA A 214 -21.81 52.36 3.72
C ALA A 214 -22.74 52.87 2.63
N GLU A 215 -23.00 52.05 1.60
CA GLU A 215 -23.90 52.38 0.48
C GLU A 215 -25.33 52.61 0.93
N LYS A 216 -25.82 51.81 1.91
CA LYS A 216 -27.13 52.03 2.52
C LYS A 216 -27.20 53.29 3.32
N LYS A 217 -26.16 53.66 4.05
CA LYS A 217 -26.08 54.94 4.80
C LYS A 217 -26.08 56.18 3.86
N GLU A 218 -25.36 56.10 2.74
CA GLU A 218 -25.40 57.14 1.70
C GLU A 218 -26.75 57.27 1.05
N ALA A 219 -27.41 56.15 0.69
CA ALA A 219 -28.76 56.15 0.13
C ALA A 219 -29.79 56.72 1.11
N ASP A 220 -29.70 56.39 2.40
CA ASP A 220 -30.58 56.96 3.44
C ASP A 220 -30.30 58.44 3.68
N ALA A 221 -29.03 58.87 3.61
CA ALA A 221 -28.65 60.30 3.73
C ALA A 221 -29.13 61.12 2.47
N LEU A 222 -29.11 60.52 1.30
CA LEU A 222 -29.64 61.14 0.06
C LEU A 222 -31.16 61.29 0.12
N LYS A 223 -31.86 60.24 0.60
CA LYS A 223 -33.31 60.30 0.82
C LYS A 223 -33.73 61.38 1.82
N SER A 224 -32.99 61.54 2.92
CA SER A 224 -33.25 62.59 3.92
C SER A 224 -33.01 64.00 3.38
N LYS A 225 -32.04 64.19 2.44
CA LYS A 225 -31.84 65.45 1.74
C LYS A 225 -32.94 65.77 0.74
N ILE A 226 -33.46 64.78 0.04
CA ILE A 226 -34.59 64.97 -0.90
C ILE A 226 -35.87 65.34 -0.15
N VAL A 227 -36.16 64.67 0.97
CA VAL A 227 -37.35 64.99 1.79
C VAL A 227 -37.24 66.37 2.41
N SER A 228 -36.05 66.88 2.73
CA SER A 228 -35.88 68.24 3.27
C SER A 228 -35.93 69.35 2.19
N THR A 229 -35.83 68.98 0.91
CA THR A 229 -35.93 69.93 -0.21
C THR A 229 -37.38 70.08 -0.72
N GLU A 230 -38.19 68.99 -0.58
CA GLU A 230 -39.62 69.05 -0.98
C GLU A 230 -40.54 69.74 0.06
N THR A 231 -40.08 70.01 1.27
CA THR A 231 -40.90 70.70 2.32
C THR A 231 -40.83 72.21 2.22
N LYS A 232 -40.16 72.78 1.19
CA LYS A 232 -39.99 74.24 1.06
C LYS A 232 -40.75 74.88 -0.11
N THR A 233 -41.52 74.13 -0.92
CA THR A 233 -42.35 74.64 -1.95
C THR A 233 -43.65 73.84 -2.03
N VAL A 234 -44.66 74.21 -1.30
CA VAL A 234 -46.08 74.27 -1.70
C VAL A 234 -46.91 74.63 -0.45
N THR A 235 -47.17 75.88 -0.29
CA THR A 235 -48.34 76.38 0.39
C THR A 235 -49.39 76.63 -0.66
N GLU A 236 -50.63 76.25 -0.33
CA GLU A 236 -51.91 76.62 -0.98
C GLU A 236 -52.25 75.87 -2.27
N ASP A 237 -53.17 74.96 -2.29
CA ASP A 237 -54.59 75.18 -2.54
C ASP A 237 -55.41 73.86 -2.62
N GLN A 238 -56.51 73.89 -1.81
CA GLN A 238 -57.83 73.30 -2.10
C GLN A 238 -58.04 71.74 -2.21
N ILE A 239 -58.55 71.22 -1.13
CA ILE A 239 -59.78 70.44 -0.86
C ILE A 239 -60.57 69.95 -2.12
N LYS A 240 -60.75 68.61 -2.27
CA LYS A 240 -62.07 67.92 -2.35
C LYS A 240 -61.98 66.43 -2.47
N ILE A 241 -62.48 65.76 -1.42
CA ILE A 241 -63.34 64.59 -1.32
C ILE A 241 -63.45 63.66 -2.58
N SER A 242 -63.07 62.33 -2.40
CA SER A 242 -64.01 61.24 -2.67
C SER A 242 -63.46 59.92 -2.14
N ASN A 243 -64.28 59.32 -1.26
CA ASN A 243 -64.23 57.92 -0.85
C ASN A 243 -64.36 56.97 -2.01
N LYS A 244 -63.54 55.95 -2.05
CA LYS A 244 -63.95 54.60 -2.51
C LYS A 244 -62.93 53.58 -2.13
N THR A 245 -63.26 52.75 -1.17
CA THR A 245 -62.81 51.39 -1.00
C THR A 245 -63.41 50.60 -2.19
N PRO A 246 -62.70 49.70 -2.84
CA PRO A 246 -62.90 48.27 -2.55
C PRO A 246 -61.69 47.34 -2.69
N GLU A 247 -61.80 46.29 -1.89
CA GLU A 247 -61.58 44.88 -2.16
C GLU A 247 -60.15 44.37 -2.44
N GLN A 248 -59.81 43.55 -1.51
CA GLN A 248 -58.86 42.48 -1.55
C GLN A 248 -59.27 41.42 -2.62
N PRO A 249 -58.35 40.73 -3.26
CA PRO A 249 -58.49 39.29 -3.33
C PRO A 249 -57.26 38.55 -2.76
N ASP A 250 -57.60 37.71 -1.87
CA ASP A 250 -57.01 36.50 -1.42
C ASP A 250 -56.59 35.60 -2.61
N LEU A 251 -55.36 35.09 -2.61
CA LEU A 251 -55.03 33.82 -3.25
C LEU A 251 -53.77 33.22 -2.59
N LEU A 252 -54.05 32.40 -1.56
CA LEU A 252 -53.25 31.22 -1.28
C LEU A 252 -53.06 30.38 -2.57
N ASN A 253 -51.87 29.94 -2.86
CA ASN A 253 -51.62 28.56 -3.23
C ASN A 253 -50.19 28.15 -2.95
N THR A 254 -50.09 27.32 -1.98
CA THR A 254 -49.09 26.31 -1.66
C THR A 254 -48.96 25.34 -2.82
N ASP A 255 -47.75 25.06 -3.23
CA ASP A 255 -47.38 23.77 -3.83
C ASP A 255 -46.02 23.32 -3.26
N GLU A 256 -46.11 22.45 -2.26
CA GLU A 256 -45.03 21.52 -1.86
C GLU A 256 -45.04 20.33 -2.82
N PRO A 257 -43.90 19.84 -3.31
CA PRO A 257 -43.85 18.54 -3.99
C PRO A 257 -43.73 17.41 -2.96
N LYS A 258 -44.72 16.55 -2.96
CA LYS A 258 -44.75 15.25 -2.30
C LYS A 258 -43.67 14.35 -2.87
N ILE A 259 -42.76 13.89 -1.98
CA ILE A 259 -41.85 12.77 -2.24
C ILE A 259 -42.66 11.49 -2.07
N THR A 260 -42.81 10.74 -3.15
CA THR A 260 -43.50 9.43 -3.16
C THR A 260 -42.56 8.33 -2.62
N GLU A 261 -43.09 7.64 -1.65
CA GLU A 261 -42.63 6.46 -0.90
C GLU A 261 -42.65 5.17 -1.78
N VAL A 262 -41.78 5.03 -2.79
CA VAL A 262 -41.71 3.81 -3.63
C VAL A 262 -40.30 3.24 -3.82
N GLU A 263 -39.24 3.87 -3.32
CA GLU A 263 -37.85 3.44 -3.60
C GLU A 263 -37.12 2.72 -2.44
N VAL A 264 -37.83 2.28 -1.39
CA VAL A 264 -37.21 1.60 -0.23
C VAL A 264 -37.47 0.09 -0.17
N LYS A 265 -38.10 -0.52 -1.17
CA LYS A 265 -38.46 -1.96 -1.13
C LYS A 265 -37.65 -2.90 -2.02
N GLU A 266 -36.70 -2.41 -2.81
CA GLU A 266 -35.89 -3.29 -3.69
C GLU A 266 -34.46 -3.60 -3.22
N ILE A 267 -33.96 -2.98 -2.16
CA ILE A 267 -32.56 -3.24 -1.68
C ILE A 267 -32.46 -4.38 -0.64
N ASN A 268 -33.56 -4.94 -0.21
CA ASN A 268 -33.55 -5.99 0.84
C ASN A 268 -33.82 -7.42 0.36
N LYS A 269 -33.62 -7.74 -0.92
CA LYS A 269 -33.87 -9.08 -1.47
C LYS A 269 -32.64 -9.81 -2.05
N GLU A 270 -31.46 -9.21 -2.03
CA GLU A 270 -30.20 -9.85 -2.52
C GLU A 270 -29.20 -10.26 -1.44
N ALA A 271 -29.58 -10.24 -0.18
CA ALA A 271 -28.69 -10.65 0.93
C ALA A 271 -29.07 -11.98 1.58
N THR A 272 -29.84 -12.86 0.88
CA THR A 272 -30.11 -14.22 1.40
C THR A 272 -30.33 -15.18 0.23
N GLN A 273 -29.26 -15.56 -0.43
CA GLN A 273 -29.09 -16.86 -1.10
C GLN A 273 -27.61 -17.21 -1.16
#